data_d34a45b77000d5e4471b00811da23c56
#
_entry.id   d34a45b77000d5e4471b00811da23c56
#
_cell.length_a   1.000
_cell.length_b   1.000
_cell.length_c   1.000
_cell.angle_alpha   90.00
_cell.angle_beta   90.00
_cell.angle_gamma   90.00
#
_symmetry.space_group_name_H-M   'P 1'
#
loop_
_entity.id
_entity.type
_entity.pdbx_description
1 polymer ?
#
loop_
_entity_poly.entity_id
_entity_poly.type
_entity_poly.pdbx_seq_one_letter_code
_entity_poly.pdbx_strand_id
1 'polypeptide(L)'
;MIKLHILEIATGLEAHAVRYAAEHWGISVTVTWVGNSQQIVDCLSSYPDCDLILISGHGDERGLILPELAEEVSSNYPYRDVISHDDFAKFLNLNNSVVINSSCMGGVQSMAEVFLDKGAKCYIAPKDFPLADASLMYLLKFLYEYVKNNKDIDKAHDLALPQDERELFTLFK
;
A
#
# COMPACT_ATOMS: atom_id res chain seq x y z
N MET A 1 14.19 6.31 -13.92
CA MET A 1 14.35 5.24 -12.88
C MET A 1 13.04 5.23 -12.09
N ILE A 2 12.39 4.07 -11.98
CA ILE A 2 11.13 3.92 -11.22
C ILE A 2 11.41 4.11 -9.74
N LYS A 3 10.54 4.87 -9.06
CA LYS A 3 10.62 5.18 -7.64
C LYS A 3 9.48 4.46 -6.91
N LEU A 4 9.80 3.69 -5.88
CA LEU A 4 8.87 3.03 -4.99
C LEU A 4 9.00 3.62 -3.58
N HIS A 5 7.90 4.08 -3.01
CA HIS A 5 7.83 4.45 -1.61
C HIS A 5 7.06 3.38 -0.82
N ILE A 6 7.70 2.78 0.16
CA ILE A 6 7.09 1.82 1.08
C ILE A 6 6.78 2.51 2.40
N LEU A 7 5.52 2.52 2.78
CA LEU A 7 5.05 2.86 4.13
C LEU A 7 4.94 1.56 4.91
N GLU A 8 5.90 1.31 5.79
CA GLU A 8 5.95 0.11 6.63
C GLU A 8 5.22 0.38 7.95
N ILE A 9 4.19 -0.41 8.25
CA ILE A 9 3.33 -0.25 9.42
C ILE A 9 3.23 -1.60 10.14
N ALA A 10 4.22 -1.89 10.98
CA ALA A 10 4.32 -3.12 11.77
C ALA A 10 4.37 -4.45 10.97
N THR A 11 4.88 -4.41 9.73
CA THR A 11 5.03 -5.58 8.84
C THR A 11 6.47 -5.83 8.40
N GLY A 12 7.44 -5.43 9.19
CA GLY A 12 8.87 -5.31 8.88
C GLY A 12 9.45 -6.34 7.90
N LEU A 13 9.12 -7.63 8.03
CA LEU A 13 9.64 -8.67 7.14
C LEU A 13 9.13 -8.56 5.71
N GLU A 14 7.85 -8.23 5.50
CA GLU A 14 7.28 -8.00 4.17
C GLU A 14 7.97 -6.81 3.49
N ALA A 15 8.04 -5.66 4.18
CA ALA A 15 8.67 -4.45 3.67
C ALA A 15 10.14 -4.67 3.30
N HIS A 16 10.91 -5.41 4.12
CA HIS A 16 12.29 -5.76 3.81
C HIS A 16 12.40 -6.66 2.57
N ALA A 17 11.58 -7.70 2.47
CA ALA A 17 11.61 -8.62 1.33
C ALA A 17 11.29 -7.88 0.01
N VAL A 18 10.24 -7.03 0.01
CA VAL A 18 9.87 -6.22 -1.15
C VAL A 18 10.98 -5.23 -1.50
N ARG A 19 11.54 -4.52 -0.51
CA ARG A 19 12.64 -3.57 -0.72
C ARG A 19 13.82 -4.23 -1.41
N TYR A 20 14.37 -5.33 -0.86
CA TYR A 20 15.55 -5.97 -1.41
C TYR A 20 15.32 -6.51 -2.83
N ALA A 21 14.15 -7.08 -3.09
CA ALA A 21 13.81 -7.53 -4.43
C ALA A 21 13.69 -6.36 -5.42
N ALA A 22 13.01 -5.28 -5.04
CA ALA A 22 12.83 -4.08 -5.86
C ALA A 22 14.17 -3.41 -6.19
N GLU A 23 15.02 -3.21 -5.20
CA GLU A 23 16.38 -2.65 -5.38
C GLU A 23 17.23 -3.55 -6.31
N HIS A 24 17.13 -4.89 -6.18
CA HIS A 24 17.78 -5.82 -7.09
C HIS A 24 17.33 -5.67 -8.55
N TRP A 25 16.08 -5.27 -8.78
CA TRP A 25 15.53 -5.00 -10.11
C TRP A 25 15.80 -3.59 -10.62
N GLY A 26 16.53 -2.78 -9.87
CA GLY A 26 16.91 -1.41 -10.26
C GLY A 26 15.84 -0.35 -9.96
N ILE A 27 14.91 -0.64 -9.05
CA ILE A 27 13.93 0.33 -8.53
C ILE A 27 14.60 1.15 -7.44
N SER A 28 14.39 2.47 -7.45
CA SER A 28 14.79 3.33 -6.34
C SER A 28 13.77 3.21 -5.21
N VAL A 29 14.16 2.70 -4.05
CA VAL A 29 13.23 2.45 -2.94
C VAL A 29 13.49 3.40 -1.78
N THR A 30 12.43 4.07 -1.34
CA THR A 30 12.38 4.79 -0.06
C THR A 30 11.47 4.04 0.89
N VAL A 31 11.88 3.84 2.14
CA VAL A 31 11.06 3.22 3.18
C VAL A 31 10.83 4.22 4.31
N THR A 32 9.57 4.46 4.63
CA THR A 32 9.17 5.14 5.87
C THR A 32 8.71 4.09 6.87
N TRP A 33 9.50 3.93 7.93
CA TRP A 33 9.14 3.09 9.10
C TRP A 33 8.17 3.88 9.97
N VAL A 34 6.89 3.55 9.83
CA VAL A 34 5.80 4.33 10.45
C VAL A 34 5.70 3.99 11.93
N GLY A 35 6.05 4.95 12.76
CA GLY A 35 5.87 4.90 14.22
C GLY A 35 4.62 5.61 14.71
N ASN A 36 3.97 6.45 13.87
CA ASN A 36 2.75 7.19 14.24
C ASN A 36 1.99 7.65 12.99
N SER A 37 0.73 8.05 13.18
CA SER A 37 -0.15 8.45 12.07
C SER A 37 0.27 9.73 11.35
N GLN A 38 1.00 10.64 11.99
CA GLN A 38 1.46 11.86 11.34
C GLN A 38 2.41 11.55 10.17
N GLN A 39 3.25 10.54 10.31
CA GLN A 39 4.16 10.14 9.24
C GLN A 39 3.41 9.63 8.00
N ILE A 40 2.27 8.94 8.18
CA ILE A 40 1.41 8.52 7.06
C ILE A 40 0.81 9.76 6.38
N VAL A 41 0.28 10.71 7.19
CA VAL A 41 -0.27 11.97 6.68
C VAL A 41 0.79 12.73 5.89
N ASP A 42 1.98 12.93 6.44
CA ASP A 42 3.06 13.68 5.79
C ASP A 42 3.49 13.05 4.46
N CYS A 43 3.59 11.72 4.41
CA CYS A 43 3.97 11.00 3.19
C CYS A 43 2.91 11.09 2.09
N LEU A 44 1.63 10.99 2.43
CA LEU A 44 0.56 10.86 1.45
C LEU A 44 -0.16 12.17 1.12
N SER A 45 0.04 13.24 1.90
CA SER A 45 -0.53 14.58 1.63
C SER A 45 0.39 15.47 0.80
N SER A 46 1.67 15.14 0.68
CA SER A 46 2.70 15.99 0.11
C SER A 46 2.84 15.92 -1.42
N TYR A 47 1.90 15.29 -2.12
CA TYR A 47 1.99 15.05 -3.57
C TYR A 47 3.27 14.27 -3.92
N PRO A 48 3.44 13.05 -3.40
CA PRO A 48 4.70 12.34 -3.45
C PRO A 48 5.22 12.10 -4.86
N ASP A 49 6.48 12.45 -5.11
CA ASP A 49 7.17 12.20 -6.39
C ASP A 49 7.67 10.76 -6.46
N CYS A 50 6.73 9.81 -6.58
CA CYS A 50 7.01 8.39 -6.76
C CYS A 50 6.01 7.73 -7.71
N ASP A 51 6.50 6.75 -8.49
CA ASP A 51 5.68 6.01 -9.44
C ASP A 51 4.78 4.97 -8.75
N LEU A 52 5.29 4.42 -7.66
CA LEU A 52 4.67 3.35 -6.88
C LEU A 52 4.65 3.70 -5.40
N ILE A 53 3.54 3.43 -4.74
CA ILE A 53 3.38 3.51 -3.29
C ILE A 53 2.93 2.13 -2.80
N LEU A 54 3.65 1.55 -1.83
CA LEU A 54 3.23 0.36 -1.11
C LEU A 54 2.90 0.75 0.33
N ILE A 55 1.64 0.53 0.72
CA ILE A 55 1.21 0.57 2.11
C ILE A 55 1.27 -0.86 2.63
N SER A 56 2.31 -1.18 3.40
CA SER A 56 2.52 -2.49 4.01
C SER A 56 2.08 -2.42 5.47
N GLY A 57 0.91 -2.99 5.78
CA GLY A 57 0.28 -2.84 7.08
C GLY A 57 -0.77 -3.88 7.38
N HIS A 58 -1.41 -3.74 8.54
CA HIS A 58 -2.58 -4.50 8.92
C HIS A 58 -3.85 -3.70 8.69
N GLY A 59 -4.99 -4.38 8.52
CA GLY A 59 -6.28 -3.72 8.32
C GLY A 59 -7.43 -4.62 8.72
N ASP A 60 -8.57 -3.99 8.89
CA ASP A 60 -9.87 -4.62 9.11
C ASP A 60 -10.98 -3.80 8.44
N GLU A 61 -12.25 -4.12 8.70
CA GLU A 61 -13.41 -3.41 8.12
C GLU A 61 -13.47 -1.92 8.45
N ARG A 62 -12.75 -1.44 9.47
CA ARG A 62 -12.69 -0.02 9.86
C ARG A 62 -11.65 0.75 9.03
N GLY A 63 -10.60 0.06 8.55
CA GLY A 63 -9.53 0.66 7.77
C GLY A 63 -8.13 0.16 8.11
N LEU A 64 -7.13 1.02 7.91
CA LEU A 64 -5.73 0.72 8.17
C LEU A 64 -5.44 0.80 9.66
N ILE A 65 -4.98 -0.31 10.25
CA ILE A 65 -4.64 -0.39 11.68
C ILE A 65 -3.29 0.28 11.92
N LEU A 66 -3.23 1.13 12.93
CA LEU A 66 -2.03 1.86 13.34
C LEU A 66 -1.23 1.12 14.41
N PRO A 67 0.08 1.39 14.56
CA PRO A 67 0.87 0.89 15.66
C PRO A 67 0.27 1.31 17.02
N GLU A 68 0.22 0.40 17.96
CA GLU A 68 -0.25 0.69 19.33
C GLU A 68 0.77 1.59 20.03
N LEU A 69 0.30 2.72 20.53
CA LEU A 69 1.08 3.69 21.30
C LEU A 69 0.41 3.94 22.66
N ALA A 70 1.21 4.22 23.69
CA ALA A 70 0.67 4.66 24.97
C ALA A 70 -0.23 5.89 24.78
N GLU A 71 -1.29 6.00 25.60
CA GLU A 71 -2.34 7.04 25.44
C GLU A 71 -1.76 8.46 25.45
N GLU A 72 -0.79 8.71 26.34
CA GLU A 72 -0.14 10.03 26.43
C GLU A 72 0.63 10.38 25.16
N VAL A 73 1.11 9.38 24.40
CA VAL A 73 1.83 9.56 23.15
C VAL A 73 0.85 9.68 22.00
N SER A 74 -0.11 8.76 21.89
CA SER A 74 -1.08 8.71 20.79
C SER A 74 -1.96 9.94 20.72
N SER A 75 -2.22 10.60 21.87
CA SER A 75 -3.02 11.84 21.95
C SER A 75 -2.42 13.02 21.18
N ASN A 76 -1.12 12.97 20.85
CA ASN A 76 -0.44 14.02 20.10
C ASN A 76 -0.55 13.88 18.57
N TYR A 77 -1.16 12.79 18.08
CA TYR A 77 -1.26 12.49 16.66
C TYR A 77 -2.69 12.55 16.16
N PRO A 78 -2.91 12.80 14.83
CA PRO A 78 -4.25 13.01 14.27
C PRO A 78 -5.14 11.77 14.32
N TYR A 79 -4.55 10.58 14.26
CA TYR A 79 -5.27 9.30 14.32
C TYR A 79 -4.59 8.37 15.32
N ARG A 80 -5.37 7.52 16.02
CA ARG A 80 -4.84 6.70 17.12
C ARG A 80 -4.81 5.21 16.81
N ASP A 81 -5.95 4.63 16.43
CA ASP A 81 -6.09 3.18 16.29
C ASP A 81 -6.19 2.73 14.83
N VAL A 82 -6.93 3.50 14.04
CA VAL A 82 -7.28 3.19 12.65
C VAL A 82 -7.33 4.48 11.83
N ILE A 83 -6.96 4.39 10.56
CA ILE A 83 -7.25 5.42 9.54
C ILE A 83 -8.33 4.85 8.62
N SER A 84 -9.54 5.40 8.70
CA SER A 84 -10.67 5.02 7.85
C SER A 84 -10.57 5.65 6.45
N HIS A 85 -11.44 5.21 5.52
CA HIS A 85 -11.55 5.86 4.20
C HIS A 85 -11.94 7.34 4.32
N ASP A 86 -12.83 7.71 5.26
CA ASP A 86 -13.19 9.10 5.52
C ASP A 86 -12.02 9.93 6.03
N ASP A 87 -11.11 9.31 6.78
CA ASP A 87 -9.89 9.98 7.25
C ASP A 87 -8.89 10.17 6.12
N PHE A 88 -8.66 9.15 5.31
CA PHE A 88 -7.84 9.26 4.11
C PHE A 88 -8.35 10.37 3.17
N ALA A 89 -9.66 10.50 3.00
CA ALA A 89 -10.26 11.54 2.18
C ALA A 89 -9.89 12.98 2.61
N LYS A 90 -9.54 13.19 3.89
CA LYS A 90 -9.20 14.51 4.43
C LYS A 90 -7.79 14.97 4.05
N PHE A 91 -6.84 14.05 3.85
CA PHE A 91 -5.44 14.42 3.67
C PHE A 91 -4.77 13.87 2.41
N LEU A 92 -5.29 12.80 1.78
CA LEU A 92 -4.66 12.26 0.57
C LEU A 92 -4.53 13.30 -0.53
N ASN A 93 -3.34 13.35 -1.13
CA ASN A 93 -3.03 14.17 -2.29
C ASN A 93 -1.92 13.49 -3.10
N LEU A 94 -2.30 12.67 -4.08
CA LEU A 94 -1.42 11.77 -4.81
C LEU A 94 -1.08 12.29 -6.21
N ASN A 95 0.06 11.87 -6.73
CA ASN A 95 0.60 12.30 -8.02
C ASN A 95 0.60 11.18 -9.05
N ASN A 96 -0.59 10.69 -9.44
CA ASN A 96 -0.73 9.65 -10.46
C ASN A 96 0.11 8.38 -10.20
N SER A 97 0.36 8.07 -8.92
CA SER A 97 1.10 6.89 -8.49
C SER A 97 0.23 5.63 -8.54
N VAL A 98 0.82 4.49 -8.84
CA VAL A 98 0.20 3.18 -8.61
C VAL A 98 0.26 2.90 -7.11
N VAL A 99 -0.89 2.77 -6.46
CA VAL A 99 -0.96 2.49 -5.02
C VAL A 99 -1.30 1.02 -4.79
N ILE A 100 -0.47 0.34 -4.01
CA ILE A 100 -0.72 -1.03 -3.55
C ILE A 100 -0.85 -0.97 -2.04
N ASN A 101 -1.94 -1.47 -1.51
CA ASN A 101 -2.17 -1.60 -0.08
C ASN A 101 -2.29 -3.09 0.27
N SER A 102 -1.34 -3.63 1.04
CA SER A 102 -1.36 -5.04 1.42
C SER A 102 -2.17 -5.35 2.68
N SER A 103 -2.74 -4.32 3.32
CA SER A 103 -3.56 -4.52 4.52
C SER A 103 -4.84 -5.29 4.21
N CYS A 104 -5.24 -6.19 5.13
CA CYS A 104 -6.51 -6.90 5.04
C CYS A 104 -7.69 -5.91 4.89
N MET A 105 -8.70 -6.28 4.11
CA MET A 105 -9.88 -5.44 3.84
C MET A 105 -9.56 -4.07 3.20
N GLY A 106 -8.30 -3.81 2.82
CA GLY A 106 -7.91 -2.56 2.17
C GLY A 106 -8.60 -2.29 0.83
N GLY A 107 -9.10 -3.35 0.17
CA GLY A 107 -9.77 -3.31 -1.13
C GLY A 107 -11.29 -3.15 -1.07
N VAL A 108 -11.86 -2.62 0.02
CA VAL A 108 -13.28 -2.25 0.04
C VAL A 108 -13.51 -1.07 -0.89
N GLN A 109 -14.70 -1.03 -1.51
CA GLN A 109 -15.02 -0.05 -2.56
C GLN A 109 -14.81 1.41 -2.12
N SER A 110 -15.26 1.76 -0.91
CA SER A 110 -15.11 3.13 -0.38
C SER A 110 -13.66 3.57 -0.22
N MET A 111 -12.75 2.64 0.18
CA MET A 111 -11.33 2.93 0.27
C MET A 111 -10.72 3.17 -1.12
N ALA A 112 -11.04 2.30 -2.08
CA ALA A 112 -10.54 2.42 -3.44
C ALA A 112 -10.98 3.73 -4.11
N GLU A 113 -12.24 4.11 -3.96
CA GLU A 113 -12.78 5.38 -4.49
C GLU A 113 -12.03 6.58 -3.95
N VAL A 114 -11.75 6.63 -2.65
CA VAL A 114 -10.98 7.72 -2.05
C VAL A 114 -9.58 7.83 -2.64
N PHE A 115 -8.86 6.71 -2.79
CA PHE A 115 -7.51 6.76 -3.37
C PHE A 115 -7.53 7.22 -4.84
N LEU A 116 -8.51 6.77 -5.63
CA LEU A 116 -8.66 7.18 -7.02
C LEU A 116 -9.04 8.66 -7.15
N ASP A 117 -10.01 9.14 -6.37
CA ASP A 117 -10.45 10.53 -6.34
C ASP A 117 -9.34 11.49 -5.90
N LYS A 118 -8.41 11.00 -5.09
CA LYS A 118 -7.26 11.76 -4.59
C LYS A 118 -6.00 11.62 -5.45
N GLY A 119 -6.14 11.09 -6.67
CA GLY A 119 -5.12 11.15 -7.71
C GLY A 119 -4.25 9.91 -7.86
N ALA A 120 -4.61 8.77 -7.28
CA ALA A 120 -3.97 7.52 -7.63
C ALA A 120 -4.24 7.15 -9.09
N LYS A 121 -3.23 6.65 -9.80
CA LYS A 121 -3.39 6.10 -11.16
C LYS A 121 -4.25 4.84 -11.15
N CYS A 122 -4.06 4.02 -10.16
CA CYS A 122 -4.88 2.86 -9.80
C CYS A 122 -4.62 2.50 -8.35
N TYR A 123 -5.52 1.73 -7.77
CA TYR A 123 -5.43 1.21 -6.41
C TYR A 123 -5.58 -0.30 -6.43
N ILE A 124 -4.68 -1.01 -5.72
CA ILE A 124 -4.64 -2.46 -5.67
C ILE A 124 -4.63 -2.89 -4.21
N ALA A 125 -5.60 -3.70 -3.80
CA ALA A 125 -5.68 -4.17 -2.41
C ALA A 125 -6.56 -5.43 -2.28
N PRO A 126 -6.40 -6.22 -1.19
CA PRO A 126 -7.26 -7.36 -0.93
C PRO A 126 -8.62 -6.91 -0.37
N LYS A 127 -9.69 -7.58 -0.80
CA LYS A 127 -11.05 -7.37 -0.27
C LYS A 127 -11.35 -8.19 0.99
N ASP A 128 -10.48 -9.11 1.34
CA ASP A 128 -10.63 -10.06 2.43
C ASP A 128 -9.31 -10.15 3.22
N PHE A 129 -9.10 -11.23 3.94
CA PHE A 129 -7.95 -11.51 4.80
C PHE A 129 -6.99 -12.50 4.13
N PRO A 130 -6.09 -12.04 3.24
CA PRO A 130 -5.15 -12.93 2.58
C PRO A 130 -4.12 -13.48 3.57
N LEU A 131 -3.56 -14.65 3.28
CA LEU A 131 -2.39 -15.12 3.99
C LEU A 131 -1.19 -14.21 3.69
N ALA A 132 -0.37 -13.92 4.71
CA ALA A 132 0.79 -13.05 4.57
C ALA A 132 1.77 -13.53 3.48
N ASP A 133 2.00 -14.83 3.38
CA ASP A 133 2.88 -15.41 2.35
C ASP A 133 2.31 -15.21 0.94
N ALA A 134 0.99 -15.36 0.77
CA ALA A 134 0.32 -15.16 -0.52
C ALA A 134 0.37 -13.68 -0.93
N SER A 135 0.18 -12.76 0.03
CA SER A 135 0.34 -11.31 -0.19
C SER A 135 1.75 -10.97 -0.65
N LEU A 136 2.77 -11.45 0.06
CA LEU A 136 4.17 -11.22 -0.30
C LEU A 136 4.48 -11.74 -1.71
N MET A 137 4.04 -12.94 -2.05
CA MET A 137 4.25 -13.52 -3.38
C MET A 137 3.57 -12.70 -4.48
N TYR A 138 2.34 -12.21 -4.23
CA TYR A 138 1.66 -11.29 -5.13
C TYR A 138 2.47 -10.02 -5.35
N LEU A 139 2.92 -9.34 -4.28
CA LEU A 139 3.68 -8.10 -4.34
C LEU A 139 4.96 -8.25 -5.17
N LEU A 140 5.73 -9.29 -4.88
CA LEU A 140 6.97 -9.57 -5.60
C LEU A 140 6.71 -9.85 -7.08
N LYS A 141 5.69 -10.67 -7.39
CA LYS A 141 5.35 -11.02 -8.77
C LYS A 141 4.81 -9.83 -9.54
N PHE A 142 3.94 -9.01 -8.92
CA PHE A 142 3.43 -7.79 -9.54
C PHE A 142 4.56 -6.83 -9.90
N LEU A 143 5.46 -6.51 -8.97
CA LEU A 143 6.59 -5.63 -9.21
C LEU A 143 7.53 -6.18 -10.30
N TYR A 144 7.78 -7.48 -10.29
CA TYR A 144 8.57 -8.13 -11.33
C TYR A 144 7.96 -7.99 -12.72
N GLU A 145 6.65 -8.25 -12.86
CA GLU A 145 5.98 -8.17 -14.16
C GLU A 145 5.80 -6.71 -14.62
N TYR A 146 5.41 -5.82 -13.71
CA TYR A 146 5.15 -4.42 -14.04
C TYR A 146 6.44 -3.68 -14.38
N VAL A 147 7.46 -3.80 -13.52
CA VAL A 147 8.69 -3.01 -13.65
C VAL A 147 9.73 -3.73 -14.50
N LYS A 148 10.08 -4.98 -14.14
CA LYS A 148 11.17 -5.70 -14.79
C LYS A 148 10.80 -6.20 -16.19
N ASN A 149 9.58 -6.72 -16.33
CA ASN A 149 9.06 -7.23 -17.60
C ASN A 149 8.28 -6.18 -18.41
N ASN A 150 8.16 -4.94 -17.90
CA ASN A 150 7.51 -3.80 -18.54
C ASN A 150 6.09 -4.13 -19.07
N LYS A 151 5.32 -4.89 -18.28
CA LYS A 151 3.92 -5.17 -18.59
C LYS A 151 3.05 -3.98 -18.20
N ASP A 152 1.91 -3.79 -18.88
CA ASP A 152 0.89 -2.89 -18.37
C ASP A 152 0.32 -3.38 -17.03
N ILE A 153 -0.38 -2.48 -16.34
CA ILE A 153 -0.87 -2.74 -14.98
C ILE A 153 -1.82 -3.93 -14.95
N ASP A 154 -2.75 -4.04 -15.91
CA ASP A 154 -3.73 -5.15 -15.96
C ASP A 154 -3.03 -6.48 -16.12
N LYS A 155 -2.11 -6.55 -17.07
CA LYS A 155 -1.37 -7.76 -17.34
C LYS A 155 -0.44 -8.15 -16.20
N ALA A 156 0.21 -7.18 -15.56
CA ALA A 156 1.05 -7.43 -14.40
C ALA A 156 0.21 -7.95 -13.22
N HIS A 157 -0.96 -7.36 -12.99
CA HIS A 157 -1.92 -7.80 -11.98
C HIS A 157 -2.38 -9.24 -12.24
N ASP A 158 -2.86 -9.53 -13.45
CA ASP A 158 -3.31 -10.86 -13.85
C ASP A 158 -2.24 -11.94 -13.65
N LEU A 159 -1.00 -11.63 -14.01
CA LEU A 159 0.13 -12.57 -13.89
C LEU A 159 0.60 -12.74 -12.44
N ALA A 160 0.34 -11.77 -11.59
CA ALA A 160 0.71 -11.80 -10.17
C ALA A 160 -0.27 -12.63 -9.34
N LEU A 161 -1.54 -12.70 -9.74
CA LEU A 161 -2.55 -13.48 -9.02
C LEU A 161 -2.25 -14.98 -9.12
N PRO A 162 -2.29 -15.74 -7.99
CA PRO A 162 -2.22 -17.17 -8.00
C PRO A 162 -3.37 -17.78 -8.82
N GLN A 163 -3.13 -18.93 -9.41
CA GLN A 163 -4.12 -19.57 -10.29
C GLN A 163 -5.40 -19.95 -9.55
N ASP A 164 -5.27 -20.33 -8.28
CA ASP A 164 -6.35 -20.78 -7.41
C ASP A 164 -6.93 -19.67 -6.51
N GLU A 165 -6.33 -18.47 -6.53
CA GLU A 165 -6.73 -17.33 -5.68
C GLU A 165 -6.86 -16.05 -6.52
N ARG A 166 -7.74 -16.07 -7.54
CA ARG A 166 -7.92 -14.96 -8.48
C ARG A 166 -8.50 -13.68 -7.86
N GLU A 167 -9.05 -13.78 -6.68
CA GLU A 167 -9.62 -12.64 -5.93
C GLU A 167 -8.73 -12.17 -4.79
N LEU A 168 -7.50 -12.70 -4.68
CA LEU A 168 -6.57 -12.35 -3.61
C LEU A 168 -6.35 -10.84 -3.50
N PHE A 169 -6.12 -10.19 -4.63
CA PHE A 169 -6.05 -8.73 -4.76
C PHE A 169 -7.00 -8.26 -5.86
N THR A 170 -7.57 -7.08 -5.67
CA THR A 170 -8.42 -6.42 -6.67
C THR A 170 -7.74 -5.16 -7.17
N LEU A 171 -7.77 -4.97 -8.49
CA LEU A 171 -7.31 -3.75 -9.16
C LEU A 171 -8.51 -2.83 -9.41
N PHE A 172 -8.43 -1.60 -8.90
CA PHE A 172 -9.39 -0.51 -9.10
C PHE A 172 -8.77 0.59 -9.97
N LYS A 173 -9.59 1.18 -10.89
CA LYS A 173 -9.23 2.26 -11.82
C LYS A 173 -10.30 3.32 -11.90
#